data_744e53276bd01952f0f2f65ca8a0813a
#
_entry.id   744e53276bd01952f0f2f65ca8a0813a
#
_cell.length_a   1.000
_cell.length_b   1.000
_cell.length_c   1.000
_cell.angle_alpha   90.00
_cell.angle_beta   90.00
_cell.angle_gamma   90.00
#
_symmetry.space_group_name_H-M   'P 1'
#
loop_
_entity.id
_entity.type
_entity.pdbx_description
1 polymer ?
#
loop_
_entity_poly.entity_id
_entity_poly.type
_entity_poly.pdbx_seq_one_letter_code
_entity_poly.pdbx_strand_id
1 'polypeptide(L)'
;MKNKCAHLTQTRQTVKKCAEMRMIMEIKNGKIRKPELLIPASSLEVLKTAVIYGADAVYIGGEAFGLRAKAKNFSMEDMAEGIAFAHKNGVKVYVTANILAHNEDLEGAGEYFAALRDMKPEPCDALIISDPGMFTLAREVWPQVEIHISTQANNTNYQTYLFWWKQGAKRVVSARELSLVEIRAIREHIPEEMEIESFV
;
A
#
# COMPACT_ATOMS: atom_id res chain seq x y z
N MET A 1 -31.76 1.93 8.83
CA MET A 1 -31.13 0.76 9.49
C MET A 1 -30.79 -0.38 8.52
N LYS A 2 -31.48 -0.60 7.40
CA LYS A 2 -31.19 -1.72 6.47
C LYS A 2 -29.88 -1.59 5.67
N ASN A 3 -29.40 -0.38 5.37
CA ASN A 3 -28.19 -0.20 4.56
C ASN A 3 -26.85 -0.42 5.33
N LYS A 4 -26.82 -0.25 6.66
CA LYS A 4 -25.62 -0.55 7.47
C LYS A 4 -25.32 -2.05 7.57
N CYS A 5 -26.36 -2.90 7.61
CA CYS A 5 -26.16 -4.36 7.66
C CYS A 5 -25.61 -4.93 6.34
N ALA A 6 -26.00 -4.39 5.17
CA ALA A 6 -25.51 -4.86 3.88
C ALA A 6 -24.00 -4.60 3.70
N HIS A 7 -23.51 -3.43 4.12
CA HIS A 7 -22.08 -3.09 4.07
C HIS A 7 -21.23 -4.00 4.98
N LEU A 8 -21.70 -4.27 6.19
CA LEU A 8 -21.04 -5.18 7.14
C LEU A 8 -21.00 -6.62 6.64
N THR A 9 -22.04 -7.05 5.92
CA THR A 9 -22.11 -8.41 5.36
C THR A 9 -21.13 -8.57 4.20
N GLN A 10 -21.00 -7.55 3.36
CA GLN A 10 -20.08 -7.55 2.22
C GLN A 10 -18.62 -7.52 2.69
N THR A 11 -18.29 -6.73 3.72
CA THR A 11 -16.99 -6.70 4.37
C THR A 11 -16.64 -8.05 5.01
N ARG A 12 -17.61 -8.68 5.71
CA ARG A 12 -17.44 -10.03 6.29
C ARG A 12 -17.18 -11.10 5.23
N GLN A 13 -17.87 -11.06 4.09
CA GLN A 13 -17.66 -12.00 2.99
C GLN A 13 -16.30 -11.81 2.34
N THR A 14 -15.85 -10.58 2.15
CA THR A 14 -14.53 -10.27 1.60
C THR A 14 -13.42 -10.75 2.53
N VAL A 15 -13.52 -10.46 3.83
CA VAL A 15 -12.54 -10.93 4.84
C VAL A 15 -12.54 -12.46 4.94
N LYS A 16 -13.73 -13.12 4.86
CA LYS A 16 -13.82 -14.57 4.90
C LYS A 16 -13.23 -15.22 3.66
N LYS A 17 -13.44 -14.63 2.47
CA LYS A 17 -12.85 -15.05 1.20
C LYS A 17 -11.33 -14.85 1.18
N CYS A 18 -10.83 -13.75 1.73
CA CYS A 18 -9.40 -13.52 1.94
C CYS A 18 -8.79 -14.50 2.95
N ALA A 19 -9.51 -14.86 4.01
CA ALA A 19 -9.07 -15.88 4.98
C ALA A 19 -9.01 -17.29 4.38
N GLU A 20 -9.95 -17.63 3.49
CA GLU A 20 -9.96 -18.91 2.75
C GLU A 20 -8.86 -18.95 1.69
N MET A 21 -8.53 -17.82 1.04
CA MET A 21 -7.41 -17.71 0.10
C MET A 21 -6.03 -17.77 0.80
N ARG A 22 -5.96 -17.51 2.10
CA ARG A 22 -4.76 -17.80 2.92
C ARG A 22 -4.34 -19.27 2.90
N MET A 23 -5.20 -20.19 2.48
CA MET A 23 -4.92 -21.63 2.41
C MET A 23 -4.30 -22.10 1.08
N ILE A 24 -4.25 -21.24 0.05
CA ILE A 24 -3.58 -21.59 -1.22
C ILE A 24 -2.14 -21.10 -1.15
N MET A 25 -1.30 -21.89 -0.50
CA MET A 25 0.12 -21.58 -0.30
C MET A 25 0.97 -22.32 -1.31
N GLU A 26 1.83 -21.58 -2.03
CA GLU A 26 2.94 -22.22 -2.77
C GLU A 26 3.98 -22.75 -1.78
N ILE A 27 4.21 -24.05 -1.84
CA ILE A 27 5.33 -24.71 -1.15
C ILE A 27 6.54 -24.56 -2.05
N LYS A 28 7.39 -23.55 -1.83
CA LYS A 28 8.78 -23.56 -2.30
C LYS A 28 9.70 -23.89 -1.11
N ASN A 29 10.50 -24.93 -1.27
CA ASN A 29 11.50 -25.38 -0.27
C ASN A 29 10.96 -25.69 1.14
N GLY A 30 9.75 -26.20 1.26
CA GLY A 30 9.17 -26.61 2.56
C GLY A 30 8.81 -25.48 3.53
N LYS A 31 8.95 -24.22 3.14
CA LYS A 31 8.50 -23.06 3.93
C LYS A 31 7.24 -22.47 3.33
N ILE A 32 6.17 -22.54 4.09
CA ILE A 32 4.91 -21.89 3.77
C ILE A 32 5.08 -20.38 4.07
N ARG A 33 5.12 -19.54 3.03
CA ARG A 33 5.05 -18.07 3.20
C ARG A 33 3.59 -17.65 3.22
N LYS A 34 3.12 -17.16 4.37
CA LYS A 34 1.81 -16.52 4.48
C LYS A 34 1.87 -15.17 3.72
N PRO A 35 0.98 -14.91 2.74
CA PRO A 35 0.90 -13.60 2.11
C PRO A 35 0.43 -12.54 3.11
N GLU A 36 0.92 -11.31 2.98
CA GLU A 36 0.43 -10.16 3.73
C GLU A 36 -0.97 -9.79 3.24
N LEU A 37 -1.92 -9.69 4.17
CA LEU A 37 -3.26 -9.20 3.90
C LEU A 37 -3.29 -7.68 4.04
N LEU A 38 -3.24 -6.98 2.90
CA LEU A 38 -3.31 -5.53 2.83
C LEU A 38 -4.75 -5.08 2.55
N ILE A 39 -5.29 -4.18 3.38
CA ILE A 39 -6.68 -3.71 3.29
C ILE A 39 -6.73 -2.19 3.09
N PRO A 40 -7.54 -1.68 2.13
CA PRO A 40 -7.76 -0.25 1.98
C PRO A 40 -8.61 0.31 3.12
N ALA A 41 -8.26 1.50 3.62
CA ALA A 41 -9.06 2.21 4.59
C ALA A 41 -9.33 3.65 4.13
N SER A 42 -10.61 4.02 4.06
CA SER A 42 -11.07 5.33 3.61
C SER A 42 -11.35 6.31 4.74
N SER A 43 -11.26 5.85 5.99
CA SER A 43 -11.44 6.66 7.21
C SER A 43 -10.82 5.96 8.40
N LEU A 44 -10.62 6.71 9.48
CA LEU A 44 -10.09 6.18 10.75
C LEU A 44 -10.96 5.02 11.30
N GLU A 45 -12.29 5.09 11.17
CA GLU A 45 -13.20 4.02 11.58
C GLU A 45 -12.97 2.75 10.76
N VAL A 46 -12.80 2.89 9.43
CA VAL A 46 -12.54 1.75 8.54
C VAL A 46 -11.17 1.15 8.82
N LEU A 47 -10.14 1.97 9.08
CA LEU A 47 -8.80 1.51 9.48
C LEU A 47 -8.89 0.67 10.75
N LYS A 48 -9.50 1.20 11.82
CA LYS A 48 -9.66 0.47 13.10
C LYS A 48 -10.41 -0.85 12.90
N THR A 49 -11.44 -0.84 12.06
CA THR A 49 -12.19 -2.05 11.72
C THR A 49 -11.31 -3.07 11.00
N ALA A 50 -10.53 -2.65 9.98
CA ALA A 50 -9.63 -3.54 9.24
C ALA A 50 -8.58 -4.19 10.17
N VAL A 51 -8.00 -3.41 11.07
CA VAL A 51 -7.05 -3.89 12.08
C VAL A 51 -7.68 -4.94 12.99
N ILE A 52 -8.88 -4.67 13.56
CA ILE A 52 -9.58 -5.60 14.46
C ILE A 52 -9.95 -6.91 13.74
N TYR A 53 -10.28 -6.85 12.44
CA TYR A 53 -10.63 -8.02 11.65
C TYR A 53 -9.43 -8.75 11.03
N GLY A 54 -8.20 -8.40 11.41
CA GLY A 54 -6.99 -9.18 11.15
C GLY A 54 -6.28 -8.82 9.85
N ALA A 55 -6.30 -7.55 9.44
CA ALA A 55 -5.36 -7.04 8.46
C ALA A 55 -3.92 -7.26 8.96
N ASP A 56 -3.00 -7.60 8.05
CA ASP A 56 -1.56 -7.60 8.33
C ASP A 56 -0.97 -6.19 8.04
N ALA A 57 -1.60 -5.47 7.09
CA ALA A 57 -1.31 -4.08 6.78
C ALA A 57 -2.57 -3.35 6.30
N VAL A 58 -2.57 -2.02 6.40
CA VAL A 58 -3.61 -1.16 5.82
C VAL A 58 -2.96 -0.07 4.97
N TYR A 59 -3.64 0.36 3.88
CA TYR A 59 -3.20 1.56 3.18
C TYR A 59 -4.26 2.65 3.25
N ILE A 60 -3.80 3.88 3.41
CA ILE A 60 -4.61 5.09 3.59
C ILE A 60 -4.18 6.18 2.62
N GLY A 61 -5.07 7.12 2.34
CA GLY A 61 -4.77 8.32 1.55
C GLY A 61 -4.95 9.58 2.38
N GLY A 62 -4.01 10.51 2.24
CA GLY A 62 -4.13 11.86 2.77
C GLY A 62 -4.99 12.77 1.91
N GLU A 63 -5.25 13.97 2.41
CA GLU A 63 -5.96 15.03 1.69
C GLU A 63 -5.19 15.55 0.47
N ALA A 64 -3.87 15.29 0.42
CA ALA A 64 -2.99 15.67 -0.68
C ALA A 64 -2.34 14.45 -1.35
N PHE A 65 -1.94 14.59 -2.60
CA PHE A 65 -1.12 13.66 -3.41
C PHE A 65 -1.67 12.24 -3.61
N GLY A 66 -2.89 11.95 -3.16
CA GLY A 66 -3.59 10.70 -3.45
C GLY A 66 -4.54 10.85 -4.64
N LEU A 67 -4.70 9.81 -5.47
CA LEU A 67 -5.65 9.81 -6.61
C LEU A 67 -7.10 10.15 -6.22
N ARG A 68 -7.45 9.95 -4.96
CA ARG A 68 -8.76 10.23 -4.40
C ARG A 68 -8.77 11.45 -3.49
N ALA A 69 -7.83 12.39 -3.65
CA ALA A 69 -7.71 13.58 -2.80
C ALA A 69 -9.02 14.39 -2.68
N LYS A 70 -9.91 14.33 -3.69
CA LYS A 70 -11.25 14.94 -3.65
C LYS A 70 -12.30 14.14 -2.87
N ALA A 71 -12.00 12.93 -2.42
CA ALA A 71 -12.88 12.14 -1.56
C ALA A 71 -12.59 12.44 -0.08
N LYS A 72 -13.40 11.86 0.83
CA LYS A 72 -13.13 11.96 2.27
C LYS A 72 -11.86 11.17 2.58
N ASN A 73 -10.77 11.87 2.87
CA ASN A 73 -9.45 11.33 3.15
C ASN A 73 -9.05 11.61 4.60
N PHE A 74 -7.91 11.05 5.01
CA PHE A 74 -7.37 11.25 6.35
C PHE A 74 -6.74 12.65 6.49
N SER A 75 -7.10 13.39 7.53
CA SER A 75 -6.30 14.51 8.01
C SER A 75 -4.97 14.01 8.59
N MET A 76 -4.02 14.90 8.82
CA MET A 76 -2.75 14.51 9.45
C MET A 76 -2.96 13.97 10.87
N GLU A 77 -3.95 14.49 11.61
CA GLU A 77 -4.34 14.03 12.94
C GLU A 77 -4.94 12.63 12.88
N ASP A 78 -5.86 12.37 11.95
CA ASP A 78 -6.46 11.04 11.74
C ASP A 78 -5.42 10.01 11.32
N MET A 79 -4.43 10.43 10.50
CA MET A 79 -3.29 9.56 10.14
C MET A 79 -2.47 9.19 11.37
N ALA A 80 -2.07 10.17 12.18
CA ALA A 80 -1.27 9.94 13.38
C ALA A 80 -1.99 9.00 14.35
N GLU A 81 -3.29 9.20 14.59
CA GLU A 81 -4.10 8.32 15.44
C GLU A 81 -4.23 6.92 14.83
N GLY A 82 -4.48 6.84 13.52
CA GLY A 82 -4.63 5.57 12.81
C GLY A 82 -3.36 4.74 12.80
N ILE A 83 -2.21 5.37 12.54
CA ILE A 83 -0.89 4.73 12.55
C ILE A 83 -0.59 4.20 13.96
N ALA A 84 -0.71 5.04 14.99
CA ALA A 84 -0.48 4.61 16.37
C ALA A 84 -1.40 3.44 16.78
N PHE A 85 -2.67 3.46 16.38
CA PHE A 85 -3.60 2.38 16.65
C PHE A 85 -3.21 1.08 15.93
N ALA A 86 -2.83 1.17 14.65
CA ALA A 86 -2.42 0.01 13.85
C ALA A 86 -1.13 -0.61 14.40
N HIS A 87 -0.10 0.18 14.66
CA HIS A 87 1.18 -0.28 15.21
C HIS A 87 1.02 -0.93 16.59
N LYS A 88 0.20 -0.36 17.47
CA LYS A 88 -0.15 -0.99 18.76
C LYS A 88 -0.71 -2.40 18.61
N ASN A 89 -1.34 -2.71 17.47
CA ASN A 89 -1.91 -4.01 17.15
C ASN A 89 -1.00 -4.85 16.22
N GLY A 90 0.24 -4.41 15.95
CA GLY A 90 1.19 -5.10 15.08
C GLY A 90 0.84 -5.06 13.59
N VAL A 91 0.04 -4.09 13.16
CA VAL A 91 -0.41 -3.90 11.77
C VAL A 91 0.33 -2.72 11.14
N LYS A 92 0.88 -2.91 9.94
CA LYS A 92 1.59 -1.87 9.20
C LYS A 92 0.63 -0.88 8.53
N VAL A 93 1.11 0.34 8.29
CA VAL A 93 0.36 1.39 7.59
C VAL A 93 1.17 1.95 6.42
N TYR A 94 0.56 1.93 5.22
CA TYR A 94 1.14 2.50 4.01
C TYR A 94 0.35 3.72 3.57
N VAL A 95 1.05 4.80 3.23
CA VAL A 95 0.41 6.06 2.81
C VAL A 95 0.54 6.23 1.30
N THR A 96 -0.59 6.49 0.63
CA THR A 96 -0.60 6.73 -0.81
C THR A 96 -0.20 8.17 -1.13
N ALA A 97 0.77 8.32 -2.04
CA ALA A 97 1.15 9.55 -2.73
C ALA A 97 1.28 9.22 -4.23
N ASN A 98 0.21 8.66 -4.80
CA ASN A 98 0.21 7.93 -6.06
C ASN A 98 -0.50 8.66 -7.20
N ILE A 99 -0.52 9.99 -7.17
CA ILE A 99 -0.91 10.79 -8.33
C ILE A 99 0.14 10.66 -9.44
N LEU A 100 -0.26 10.97 -10.68
CA LEU A 100 0.65 11.30 -11.77
C LEU A 100 0.89 12.82 -11.67
N ALA A 101 2.01 13.20 -11.07
CA ALA A 101 2.26 14.57 -10.66
C ALA A 101 2.56 15.49 -11.83
N HIS A 102 1.91 16.65 -11.87
CA HIS A 102 2.30 17.79 -12.67
C HIS A 102 3.30 18.66 -11.88
N ASN A 103 3.96 19.62 -12.55
CA ASN A 103 4.93 20.49 -11.88
C ASN A 103 4.34 21.23 -10.65
N GLU A 104 3.07 21.62 -10.74
CA GLU A 104 2.34 22.28 -9.65
C GLU A 104 2.16 21.35 -8.43
N ASP A 105 1.99 20.04 -8.67
CA ASP A 105 1.84 19.05 -7.60
C ASP A 105 3.17 18.77 -6.88
N LEU A 106 4.32 19.06 -7.51
CA LEU A 106 5.63 18.90 -6.87
C LEU A 106 5.88 19.99 -5.82
N GLU A 107 5.20 21.15 -5.97
CA GLU A 107 5.21 22.19 -4.95
C GLU A 107 4.51 21.66 -3.68
N GLY A 108 5.19 21.70 -2.55
CA GLY A 108 4.68 21.17 -1.28
C GLY A 108 4.81 19.65 -1.08
N ALA A 109 5.17 18.87 -2.10
CA ALA A 109 5.35 17.43 -1.94
C ALA A 109 6.50 17.08 -0.97
N GLY A 110 7.59 17.87 -1.03
CA GLY A 110 8.71 17.73 -0.09
C GLY A 110 8.30 17.97 1.36
N GLU A 111 7.54 19.04 1.62
CA GLU A 111 7.01 19.34 2.96
C GLU A 111 6.06 18.25 3.45
N TYR A 112 5.21 17.72 2.57
CA TYR A 112 4.32 16.61 2.90
C TYR A 112 5.08 15.35 3.30
N PHE A 113 6.12 14.96 2.54
CA PHE A 113 6.95 13.81 2.91
C PHE A 113 7.73 14.04 4.20
N ALA A 114 8.19 15.27 4.45
CA ALA A 114 8.82 15.63 5.72
C ALA A 114 7.83 15.53 6.88
N ALA A 115 6.60 16.00 6.70
CA ALA A 115 5.55 15.90 7.71
C ALA A 115 5.19 14.45 8.03
N LEU A 116 5.13 13.56 7.02
CA LEU A 116 4.91 12.13 7.22
C LEU A 116 6.08 11.46 7.97
N ARG A 117 7.34 11.81 7.60
CA ARG A 117 8.55 11.31 8.28
C ARG A 117 8.57 11.70 9.76
N ASP A 118 8.23 12.95 10.06
CA ASP A 118 8.35 13.54 11.39
C ASP A 118 7.08 13.36 12.24
N MET A 119 6.10 12.60 11.74
CA MET A 119 4.83 12.33 12.40
C MET A 119 5.03 11.67 13.77
N LYS A 120 4.20 12.05 14.74
CA LYS A 120 4.24 11.54 16.10
C LYS A 120 2.96 10.77 16.44
N PRO A 121 3.04 9.68 17.24
CA PRO A 121 4.24 9.15 17.93
C PRO A 121 5.25 8.46 16.99
N GLU A 122 4.84 8.02 15.82
CA GLU A 122 5.67 7.29 14.84
C GLU A 122 5.15 7.50 13.41
N PRO A 123 6.03 7.42 12.38
CA PRO A 123 5.65 7.56 10.99
C PRO A 123 4.97 6.30 10.42
N CYS A 124 4.46 6.38 9.19
CA CYS A 124 4.00 5.22 8.44
C CYS A 124 5.18 4.31 8.02
N ASP A 125 4.88 3.05 7.70
CA ASP A 125 5.89 2.04 7.33
C ASP A 125 6.38 2.18 5.89
N ALA A 126 5.52 2.62 4.96
CA ALA A 126 5.88 2.79 3.56
C ALA A 126 5.04 3.87 2.86
N LEU A 127 5.57 4.36 1.74
CA LEU A 127 4.85 5.21 0.80
C LEU A 127 4.48 4.41 -0.46
N ILE A 128 3.27 4.60 -0.97
CA ILE A 128 2.81 4.03 -2.24
C ILE A 128 2.85 5.14 -3.29
N ILE A 129 3.77 5.05 -4.25
CA ILE A 129 4.09 6.11 -5.23
C ILE A 129 3.99 5.56 -6.65
N SER A 130 3.56 6.39 -7.61
CA SER A 130 3.47 6.03 -9.03
C SER A 130 4.44 6.82 -9.90
N ASP A 131 4.61 8.09 -9.56
CA ASP A 131 5.34 9.06 -10.37
C ASP A 131 6.83 9.05 -10.03
N PRO A 132 7.75 8.99 -11.03
CA PRO A 132 9.19 9.01 -10.78
C PRO A 132 9.70 10.29 -10.11
N GLY A 133 9.08 11.46 -10.39
CA GLY A 133 9.44 12.72 -9.75
C GLY A 133 9.11 12.70 -8.26
N MET A 134 7.89 12.25 -7.90
CA MET A 134 7.47 12.04 -6.51
C MET A 134 8.37 11.00 -5.81
N PHE A 135 8.77 9.95 -6.53
CA PHE A 135 9.70 8.95 -6.01
C PHE A 135 11.07 9.56 -5.65
N THR A 136 11.60 10.39 -6.54
CA THR A 136 12.89 11.07 -6.34
C THR A 136 12.81 12.00 -5.13
N LEU A 137 11.78 12.85 -5.05
CA LEU A 137 11.56 13.73 -3.90
C LEU A 137 11.42 12.97 -2.58
N ALA A 138 10.66 11.87 -2.58
CA ALA A 138 10.52 11.05 -1.38
C ALA A 138 11.87 10.46 -0.92
N ARG A 139 12.72 10.02 -1.86
CA ARG A 139 14.07 9.54 -1.55
C ARG A 139 15.00 10.63 -1.04
N GLU A 140 14.91 11.85 -1.54
CA GLU A 140 15.70 13.00 -1.07
C GLU A 140 15.30 13.40 0.35
N VAL A 141 13.99 13.49 0.62
CA VAL A 141 13.47 13.97 1.91
C VAL A 141 13.48 12.88 2.99
N TRP A 142 13.20 11.64 2.60
CA TRP A 142 13.10 10.50 3.52
C TRP A 142 13.80 9.26 2.96
N PRO A 143 15.15 9.23 2.93
CA PRO A 143 15.93 8.16 2.29
C PRO A 143 15.63 6.74 2.79
N GLN A 144 15.21 6.59 4.06
CA GLN A 144 15.01 5.31 4.73
C GLN A 144 13.61 4.71 4.54
N VAL A 145 12.65 5.50 4.03
CA VAL A 145 11.28 5.01 3.88
C VAL A 145 11.20 3.88 2.85
N GLU A 146 10.42 2.85 3.16
CA GLU A 146 10.08 1.86 2.14
C GLU A 146 9.17 2.50 1.09
N ILE A 147 9.45 2.25 -0.21
CA ILE A 147 8.61 2.70 -1.31
C ILE A 147 8.04 1.51 -2.04
N HIS A 148 6.73 1.48 -2.15
CA HIS A 148 5.94 0.56 -2.93
C HIS A 148 5.48 1.26 -4.21
N ILE A 149 5.72 0.66 -5.36
CA ILE A 149 5.30 1.24 -6.64
C ILE A 149 3.85 0.89 -6.90
N SER A 150 3.01 1.92 -7.00
CA SER A 150 1.58 1.76 -7.23
C SER A 150 1.27 1.11 -8.59
N THR A 151 0.12 0.46 -8.69
CA THR A 151 -0.44 -0.04 -9.95
C THR A 151 -0.60 1.05 -11.02
N GLN A 152 -0.70 2.32 -10.62
CA GLN A 152 -0.80 3.47 -11.52
C GLN A 152 0.48 3.71 -12.36
N ALA A 153 1.62 3.17 -11.93
CA ALA A 153 2.85 3.16 -12.73
C ALA A 153 2.81 2.14 -13.88
N ASN A 154 1.71 1.40 -14.04
CA ASN A 154 1.45 0.48 -15.14
C ASN A 154 2.55 -0.57 -15.37
N ASN A 155 2.94 -1.27 -14.30
CA ASN A 155 4.00 -2.27 -14.32
C ASN A 155 3.48 -3.60 -14.85
N THR A 156 3.76 -3.93 -16.12
CA THR A 156 3.24 -5.12 -16.81
C THR A 156 4.28 -6.15 -17.18
N ASN A 157 5.58 -5.91 -16.90
CA ASN A 157 6.65 -6.82 -17.26
C ASN A 157 7.81 -6.78 -16.27
N TYR A 158 8.61 -7.85 -16.22
CA TYR A 158 9.71 -7.99 -15.25
C TYR A 158 10.80 -6.92 -15.39
N GLN A 159 11.00 -6.31 -16.58
CA GLN A 159 11.99 -5.26 -16.76
C GLN A 159 11.60 -3.98 -16.01
N THR A 160 10.31 -3.64 -15.96
CA THR A 160 9.81 -2.51 -15.13
C THR A 160 10.02 -2.78 -13.64
N TYR A 161 9.80 -4.02 -13.19
CA TYR A 161 10.08 -4.41 -11.81
C TYR A 161 11.57 -4.28 -11.48
N LEU A 162 12.44 -4.78 -12.35
CA LEU A 162 13.90 -4.66 -12.18
C LEU A 162 14.38 -3.20 -12.22
N PHE A 163 13.74 -2.35 -13.04
CA PHE A 163 14.01 -0.93 -13.03
C PHE A 163 13.74 -0.33 -11.65
N TRP A 164 12.54 -0.53 -11.11
CA TRP A 164 12.18 -0.01 -9.80
C TRP A 164 13.02 -0.59 -8.66
N TRP A 165 13.35 -1.88 -8.75
CA TRP A 165 14.28 -2.51 -7.80
C TRP A 165 15.64 -1.80 -7.75
N LYS A 166 16.21 -1.51 -8.91
CA LYS A 166 17.47 -0.76 -9.01
C LYS A 166 17.38 0.65 -8.46
N GLN A 167 16.21 1.26 -8.49
CA GLN A 167 15.96 2.55 -7.84
C GLN A 167 15.74 2.42 -6.33
N GLY A 168 15.68 1.21 -5.79
CA GLY A 168 15.50 0.94 -4.36
C GLY A 168 14.03 0.80 -3.91
N ALA A 169 13.10 0.60 -4.82
CA ALA A 169 11.73 0.23 -4.45
C ALA A 169 11.71 -1.16 -3.82
N LYS A 170 10.94 -1.33 -2.75
CA LYS A 170 10.81 -2.62 -2.05
C LYS A 170 9.76 -3.52 -2.66
N ARG A 171 8.66 -2.95 -3.12
CA ARG A 171 7.47 -3.65 -3.60
C ARG A 171 6.94 -3.02 -4.88
N VAL A 172 6.34 -3.84 -5.74
CA VAL A 172 5.59 -3.37 -6.90
C VAL A 172 4.20 -3.97 -6.87
N VAL A 173 3.19 -3.10 -6.96
CA VAL A 173 1.79 -3.48 -7.14
C VAL A 173 1.58 -3.84 -8.61
N SER A 174 1.20 -5.08 -8.88
CA SER A 174 0.98 -5.58 -10.25
C SER A 174 -0.14 -4.80 -10.95
N ALA A 175 0.00 -4.62 -12.25
CA ALA A 175 -1.08 -4.12 -13.07
C ALA A 175 -2.26 -5.11 -13.05
N ARG A 176 -3.49 -4.59 -13.09
CA ARG A 176 -4.71 -5.41 -12.99
C ARG A 176 -4.95 -6.27 -14.23
N GLU A 177 -4.31 -5.92 -15.33
CA GLU A 177 -4.37 -6.62 -16.62
C GLU A 177 -3.59 -7.93 -16.62
N LEU A 178 -2.68 -8.12 -15.67
CA LEU A 178 -1.83 -9.29 -15.59
C LEU A 178 -2.60 -10.53 -15.08
N SER A 179 -2.47 -11.60 -15.80
CA SER A 179 -2.89 -12.94 -15.36
C SER A 179 -1.93 -13.51 -14.31
N LEU A 180 -2.37 -14.51 -13.55
CA LEU A 180 -1.51 -15.23 -12.59
C LEU A 180 -0.29 -15.90 -13.27
N VAL A 181 -0.41 -16.30 -14.53
CA VAL A 181 0.70 -16.89 -15.31
C VAL A 181 1.76 -15.83 -15.57
N GLU A 182 1.36 -14.62 -15.96
CA GLU A 182 2.28 -13.51 -16.19
C GLU A 182 2.94 -13.03 -14.89
N ILE A 183 2.19 -12.95 -13.79
CA ILE A 183 2.75 -12.59 -12.47
C ILE A 183 3.79 -13.65 -12.04
N ARG A 184 3.53 -14.93 -12.26
CA ARG A 184 4.50 -16.00 -12.00
C ARG A 184 5.76 -15.85 -12.85
N ALA A 185 5.61 -15.58 -14.15
CA ALA A 185 6.74 -15.32 -15.03
C ALA A 185 7.56 -14.10 -14.58
N ILE A 186 6.92 -13.03 -14.13
CA ILE A 186 7.60 -11.88 -13.52
C ILE A 186 8.39 -12.33 -12.29
N ARG A 187 7.77 -13.08 -11.36
CA ARG A 187 8.43 -13.56 -10.13
C ARG A 187 9.71 -14.36 -10.41
N GLU A 188 9.74 -15.12 -11.49
CA GLU A 188 10.90 -15.94 -11.86
C GLU A 188 12.11 -15.12 -12.34
N HIS A 189 11.90 -13.85 -12.73
CA HIS A 189 12.92 -12.96 -13.30
C HIS A 189 13.39 -11.85 -12.36
N ILE A 190 12.79 -11.71 -11.16
CA ILE A 190 13.14 -10.65 -10.22
C ILE A 190 13.72 -11.23 -8.93
N PRO A 191 14.52 -10.45 -8.17
CA PRO A 191 15.09 -10.88 -6.89
C PRO A 191 14.02 -11.38 -5.91
N GLU A 192 14.36 -12.37 -5.09
CA GLU A 192 13.42 -12.93 -4.10
C GLU A 192 12.99 -11.88 -3.05
N GLU A 193 13.87 -10.96 -2.74
CA GLU A 193 13.68 -9.87 -1.79
C GLU A 193 12.72 -8.77 -2.28
N MET A 194 12.51 -8.70 -3.59
CA MET A 194 11.54 -7.79 -4.19
C MET A 194 10.14 -8.34 -4.02
N GLU A 195 9.26 -7.58 -3.43
CA GLU A 195 7.88 -8.01 -3.17
C GLU A 195 6.95 -7.70 -4.35
N ILE A 196 6.00 -8.60 -4.59
CA ILE A 196 4.89 -8.40 -5.53
C ILE A 196 3.60 -8.29 -4.72
N GLU A 197 2.85 -7.24 -4.95
CA GLU A 197 1.49 -7.07 -4.44
C GLU A 197 0.49 -7.27 -5.59
N SER A 198 -0.61 -7.98 -5.33
CA SER A 198 -1.64 -8.23 -6.33
C SER A 198 -3.03 -8.06 -5.72
N PHE A 199 -3.94 -7.51 -6.51
CA PHE A 199 -5.35 -7.44 -6.15
C PHE A 199 -6.00 -8.82 -6.24
N VAL A 200 -6.92 -9.10 -5.32
CA VAL A 200 -7.66 -10.36 -5.21
C VAL A 200 -9.15 -10.10 -5.00
#